data_1b94b458169f9534ac3c671af5020c52
#
_entry.id   1b94b458169f9534ac3c671af5020c52
#
_cell.length_a   1.000
_cell.length_b   1.000
_cell.length_c   1.000
_cell.angle_alpha   90.00
_cell.angle_beta   90.00
_cell.angle_gamma   90.00
#
_symmetry.space_group_name_H-M   'P 1'
#
loop_
_entity.id
_entity.type
_entity.pdbx_description
1 polymer ?
#
loop_
_entity_poly.entity_id
_entity_poly.type
_entity_poly.pdbx_seq_one_letter_code
_entity_poly.pdbx_strand_id
1 'polypeptide(L)'
;MEININCDLGEKSKFHSTKNDPDLLKIVNSANIACGYHAGDKETMNNVIKISKTNQVSIGAHPSFNDPENFGRKKINLKSSEVTKLIIDQYELLQKVAQNHNENVTHIKP
;
A
#
# COMPACT_ATOMS: atom_id res chain seq x y z
N MET A 1 -8.72 -17.08 -20.47
CA MET A 1 -9.14 -15.90 -19.68
C MET A 1 -8.23 -15.76 -18.49
N GLU A 2 -7.62 -14.61 -18.36
CA GLU A 2 -6.79 -14.31 -17.19
C GLU A 2 -7.66 -13.70 -16.08
N ILE A 3 -7.46 -14.17 -14.87
CA ILE A 3 -8.10 -13.60 -13.69
C ILE A 3 -7.07 -12.76 -12.96
N ASN A 4 -7.36 -11.48 -12.77
CA ASN A 4 -6.55 -10.58 -11.96
C ASN A 4 -7.12 -10.50 -10.55
N ILE A 5 -6.30 -10.89 -9.59
CA ILE A 5 -6.66 -10.82 -8.17
C ILE A 5 -5.75 -9.80 -7.50
N ASN A 6 -6.34 -8.87 -6.77
CA ASN A 6 -5.59 -7.91 -5.97
C ASN A 6 -5.97 -8.01 -4.50
N CYS A 7 -5.10 -7.52 -3.64
CA CYS A 7 -5.31 -7.57 -2.20
C CYS A 7 -4.64 -6.36 -1.55
N ASP A 8 -5.25 -5.84 -0.50
CA ASP A 8 -4.66 -4.80 0.33
C ASP A 8 -3.67 -5.44 1.29
N LEU A 9 -2.43 -4.98 1.26
CA LEU A 9 -1.32 -5.57 1.99
C LEU A 9 -0.46 -4.50 2.69
N GLY A 10 0.40 -4.95 3.58
CA GLY A 10 1.26 -4.05 4.33
C GLY A 10 0.53 -3.19 5.34
N GLU A 11 -0.67 -3.60 5.74
CA GLU A 11 -1.54 -2.83 6.63
C GLU A 11 -1.25 -3.11 8.11
N LYS A 12 0.02 -3.14 8.47
CA LYS A 12 0.44 -3.32 9.86
C LYS A 12 -0.11 -2.20 10.74
N SER A 13 -0.89 -2.57 11.74
CA SER A 13 -1.53 -1.62 12.64
C SER A 13 -1.95 -2.33 13.93
N LYS A 14 -2.55 -1.60 14.84
CA LYS A 14 -3.15 -2.21 16.05
C LYS A 14 -4.35 -3.12 15.71
N PHE A 15 -4.88 -3.02 14.49
CA PHE A 15 -6.04 -3.82 14.03
C PHE A 15 -5.63 -5.03 13.21
N HIS A 16 -4.48 -4.99 12.53
CA HIS A 16 -4.07 -6.01 11.56
C HIS A 16 -2.60 -6.38 11.72
N SER A 17 -2.34 -7.67 11.57
CA SER A 17 -1.01 -8.22 11.43
C SER A 17 -0.69 -8.40 9.95
N THR A 18 0.59 -8.30 9.59
CA THR A 18 1.07 -8.60 8.24
C THR A 18 1.58 -10.04 8.11
N LYS A 19 1.26 -10.90 9.08
CA LYS A 19 1.74 -12.28 9.15
C LYS A 19 1.40 -13.09 7.88
N ASN A 20 0.23 -12.86 7.29
CA ASN A 20 -0.23 -13.61 6.12
C ASN A 20 0.17 -12.98 4.78
N ASP A 21 0.77 -11.81 4.79
CA ASP A 21 1.13 -11.10 3.56
C ASP A 21 2.04 -11.94 2.62
N PRO A 22 3.09 -12.61 3.12
CA PRO A 22 3.93 -13.43 2.24
C PRO A 22 3.15 -14.53 1.51
N ASP A 23 2.20 -15.16 2.16
CA ASP A 23 1.39 -16.21 1.55
C ASP A 23 0.40 -15.63 0.53
N LEU A 24 -0.20 -14.49 0.83
CA LEU A 24 -1.09 -13.80 -0.10
C LEU A 24 -0.34 -13.36 -1.36
N LEU A 25 0.90 -12.92 -1.23
CA LEU A 25 1.73 -12.50 -2.35
C LEU A 25 2.09 -13.64 -3.30
N LYS A 26 1.92 -14.90 -2.91
CA LYS A 26 2.08 -16.04 -3.79
C LYS A 26 0.84 -16.30 -4.65
N ILE A 27 -0.28 -15.69 -4.31
CA ILE A 27 -1.58 -15.95 -4.95
C ILE A 27 -2.03 -14.78 -5.83
N VAL A 28 -1.82 -13.53 -5.37
CA VAL A 28 -2.35 -12.34 -6.06
C VAL A 28 -1.49 -11.91 -7.24
N ASN A 29 -2.10 -11.18 -8.17
CA ASN A 29 -1.41 -10.57 -9.30
C ASN A 29 -0.96 -9.14 -8.99
N SER A 30 -1.68 -8.46 -8.10
CA SER A 30 -1.42 -7.08 -7.72
C SER A 30 -1.56 -6.91 -6.21
N ALA A 31 -0.66 -6.14 -5.62
CA ALA A 31 -0.69 -5.79 -4.20
C ALA A 31 -0.96 -4.29 -4.05
N ASN A 32 -1.97 -3.94 -3.29
CA ASN A 32 -2.27 -2.55 -2.95
C ASN A 32 -1.63 -2.26 -1.58
N ILE A 33 -0.51 -1.55 -1.58
CA ILE A 33 0.36 -1.45 -0.40
C ILE A 33 0.04 -0.19 0.39
N ALA A 34 -0.25 -0.36 1.69
CA ALA A 34 -0.47 0.74 2.61
C ALA A 34 0.74 1.67 2.67
N CYS A 35 0.49 2.97 2.70
CA CYS A 35 1.51 4.00 2.55
C CYS A 35 1.87 4.72 3.86
N GLY A 36 1.54 4.14 5.00
CA GLY A 36 1.98 4.63 6.30
C GLY A 36 1.06 5.61 6.99
N TYR A 37 -0.01 6.07 6.33
CA TYR A 37 -0.93 7.05 6.90
C TYR A 37 -2.07 6.42 7.72
N HIS A 38 -2.68 5.37 7.18
CA HIS A 38 -3.71 4.63 7.93
C HIS A 38 -3.12 3.37 8.57
N ALA A 39 -2.09 2.81 7.96
CA ALA A 39 -1.45 1.57 8.39
C ALA A 39 -0.10 1.44 7.70
N GLY A 40 0.72 0.53 8.21
CA GLY A 40 2.03 0.25 7.67
C GLY A 40 3.08 1.27 8.07
N ASP A 41 4.28 1.03 7.63
CA ASP A 41 5.45 1.88 7.84
C ASP A 41 6.46 1.61 6.73
N LYS A 42 7.57 2.35 6.72
CA LYS A 42 8.60 2.22 5.70
C LYS A 42 9.20 0.81 5.65
N GLU A 43 9.43 0.20 6.80
CA GLU A 43 9.96 -1.17 6.88
C GLU A 43 8.97 -2.17 6.27
N THR A 44 7.69 -2.06 6.60
CA THR A 44 6.65 -2.92 6.06
C THR A 44 6.51 -2.74 4.54
N MET A 45 6.51 -1.50 4.05
CA MET A 45 6.50 -1.22 2.61
C MET A 45 7.68 -1.89 1.91
N ASN A 46 8.87 -1.75 2.47
CA ASN A 46 10.09 -2.34 1.93
C ASN A 46 9.98 -3.86 1.84
N ASN A 47 9.51 -4.51 2.88
CA ASN A 47 9.36 -5.97 2.93
C ASN A 47 8.32 -6.47 1.93
N VAL A 48 7.17 -5.81 1.83
CA VAL A 48 6.12 -6.20 0.89
C VAL A 48 6.58 -6.02 -0.55
N ILE A 49 7.27 -4.94 -0.87
CA ILE A 49 7.80 -4.70 -2.22
C ILE A 49 8.83 -5.76 -2.59
N LYS A 50 9.72 -6.09 -1.67
CA LYS A 50 10.74 -7.13 -1.88
C LYS A 50 10.11 -8.48 -2.22
N ILE A 51 9.11 -8.89 -1.47
CA ILE A 51 8.40 -10.16 -1.68
C ILE A 51 7.56 -10.09 -2.97
N SER A 52 6.93 -8.96 -3.25
CA SER A 52 6.18 -8.74 -4.49
C SER A 52 7.07 -8.92 -5.71
N LYS A 53 8.26 -8.34 -5.69
CA LYS A 53 9.23 -8.48 -6.78
C LYS A 53 9.60 -9.95 -7.01
N THR A 54 9.87 -10.68 -5.94
CA THR A 54 10.22 -12.11 -6.02
C THR A 54 9.09 -12.93 -6.65
N ASN A 55 7.84 -12.58 -6.38
CA ASN A 55 6.67 -13.32 -6.89
C ASN A 55 6.08 -12.69 -8.16
N GLN A 56 6.74 -11.70 -8.74
CA GLN A 56 6.27 -11.00 -9.97
C GLN A 56 4.87 -10.39 -9.80
N VAL A 57 4.61 -9.82 -8.62
CA VAL A 57 3.34 -9.16 -8.29
C VAL A 57 3.48 -7.66 -8.58
N SER A 58 2.51 -7.10 -9.29
CA SER A 58 2.45 -5.67 -9.54
C SER A 58 2.15 -4.92 -8.24
N ILE A 59 2.79 -3.78 -8.04
CA ILE A 59 2.58 -2.98 -6.83
C ILE A 59 1.80 -1.72 -7.13
N GLY A 60 0.82 -1.44 -6.27
CA GLY A 60 0.02 -0.23 -6.31
C GLY A 60 0.02 0.45 -4.95
N ALA A 61 -0.26 1.73 -4.94
CA ALA A 61 -0.38 2.49 -3.71
C ALA A 61 -1.80 2.39 -3.16
N HIS A 62 -1.91 2.13 -1.86
CA HIS A 62 -3.17 2.10 -1.14
C HIS A 62 -3.19 3.24 -0.11
N PRO A 63 -3.42 4.49 -0.58
CA PRO A 63 -3.44 5.64 0.30
C PRO A 63 -4.76 5.75 1.06
N SER A 64 -4.72 6.42 2.19
CA SER A 64 -5.89 6.71 3.00
C SER A 64 -5.67 8.01 3.79
N PHE A 65 -6.64 8.38 4.62
CA PHE A 65 -6.49 9.50 5.52
C PHE A 65 -5.39 9.23 6.56
N ASN A 66 -4.74 10.29 7.02
CA ASN A 66 -3.73 10.18 8.06
C ASN A 66 -4.42 9.98 9.42
N ASP A 67 -4.83 8.74 9.66
CA ASP A 67 -5.64 8.35 10.83
C ASP A 67 -5.32 6.91 11.23
N PRO A 68 -4.13 6.65 11.81
CA PRO A 68 -3.78 5.30 12.23
C PRO A 68 -4.69 4.76 13.32
N GLU A 69 -5.20 5.62 14.19
CA GLU A 69 -6.05 5.23 15.31
C GLU A 69 -7.37 4.59 14.88
N ASN A 70 -7.90 4.98 13.72
CA ASN A 70 -9.15 4.48 13.17
C ASN A 70 -8.96 3.75 11.83
N PHE A 71 -7.74 3.38 11.51
CA PHE A 71 -7.40 2.68 10.26
C PHE A 71 -7.84 3.48 9.03
N GLY A 72 -7.78 4.82 9.10
CA GLY A 72 -8.17 5.71 8.01
C GLY A 72 -9.68 5.81 7.79
N ARG A 73 -10.49 5.26 8.67
CA ARG A 73 -11.95 5.16 8.48
C ARG A 73 -12.74 6.28 9.13
N LYS A 74 -12.09 7.16 9.87
CA LYS A 74 -12.74 8.32 10.47
C LYS A 74 -13.09 9.32 9.37
N LYS A 75 -14.32 9.87 9.41
CA LYS A 75 -14.71 10.92 8.49
C LYS A 75 -13.91 12.18 8.76
N ILE A 76 -13.16 12.61 7.75
CA ILE A 76 -12.34 13.83 7.81
C ILE A 76 -12.77 14.74 6.66
N ASN A 77 -13.10 15.99 6.98
CA ASN A 77 -13.49 16.97 5.99
C ASN A 77 -12.24 17.68 5.44
N LEU A 78 -11.89 17.36 4.19
CA LEU A 78 -10.76 17.96 3.50
C LEU A 78 -11.23 18.63 2.21
N LYS A 79 -10.53 19.71 1.82
CA LYS A 79 -10.72 20.34 0.51
C LYS A 79 -10.14 19.42 -0.56
N SER A 80 -10.62 19.56 -1.81
CA SER A 80 -10.13 18.76 -2.95
C SER A 80 -8.61 18.84 -3.12
N SER A 81 -8.04 20.04 -2.95
CA SER A 81 -6.59 20.25 -3.04
C SER A 81 -5.84 19.50 -1.94
N GLU A 82 -6.41 19.40 -0.75
CA GLU A 82 -5.82 18.66 0.38
C GLU A 82 -5.88 17.16 0.15
N VAL A 83 -6.99 16.66 -0.42
CA VAL A 83 -7.12 15.24 -0.79
C VAL A 83 -6.12 14.88 -1.87
N THR A 84 -5.98 15.71 -2.89
CA THR A 84 -5.01 15.50 -3.97
C THR A 84 -3.59 15.41 -3.41
N LYS A 85 -3.21 16.36 -2.55
CA LYS A 85 -1.89 16.37 -1.92
C LYS A 85 -1.67 15.12 -1.06
N LEU A 86 -2.69 14.72 -0.30
CA LEU A 86 -2.65 13.54 0.55
C LEU A 86 -2.34 12.27 -0.25
N ILE A 87 -2.99 12.11 -1.40
CA ILE A 87 -2.78 10.96 -2.29
C ILE A 87 -1.39 11.00 -2.92
N ILE A 88 -0.98 12.16 -3.43
CA ILE A 88 0.33 12.33 -4.07
C ILE A 88 1.45 12.05 -3.08
N ASP A 89 1.37 12.59 -1.86
CA ASP A 89 2.41 12.39 -0.84
C ASP A 89 2.58 10.91 -0.51
N GLN A 90 1.49 10.18 -0.39
CA GLN A 90 1.54 8.74 -0.10
C GLN A 90 2.06 7.92 -1.28
N TYR A 91 1.63 8.26 -2.50
CA TYR A 91 2.17 7.65 -3.71
C TYR A 91 3.69 7.84 -3.79
N GLU A 92 4.17 9.05 -3.55
CA GLU A 92 5.60 9.37 -3.61
C GLU A 92 6.41 8.62 -2.57
N LEU A 93 5.87 8.45 -1.36
CA LEU A 93 6.50 7.65 -0.31
C LEU A 93 6.72 6.21 -0.77
N LEU A 94 5.68 5.59 -1.31
CA LEU A 94 5.77 4.21 -1.79
C LEU A 94 6.67 4.10 -3.01
N GLN A 95 6.54 5.03 -3.97
CA GLN A 95 7.37 5.04 -5.19
C GLN A 95 8.85 5.14 -4.86
N LYS A 96 9.21 5.95 -3.87
CA LYS A 96 10.60 6.09 -3.43
C LYS A 96 11.14 4.77 -2.88
N VAL A 97 10.34 4.06 -2.09
CA VAL A 97 10.74 2.74 -1.57
C VAL A 97 10.83 1.74 -2.72
N ALA A 98 9.87 1.77 -3.64
CA ALA A 98 9.86 0.88 -4.81
C ALA A 98 11.11 1.05 -5.68
N GLN A 99 11.54 2.28 -5.91
CA GLN A 99 12.73 2.56 -6.71
C GLN A 99 14.01 1.95 -6.13
N ASN A 100 14.08 1.80 -4.80
CA ASN A 100 15.21 1.12 -4.16
C ASN A 100 15.29 -0.37 -4.53
N HIS A 101 14.20 -0.93 -5.03
CA HIS A 101 14.12 -2.32 -5.49
C HIS A 101 14.04 -2.42 -7.02
N ASN A 102 14.28 -1.33 -7.75
CA ASN A 102 14.12 -1.25 -9.20
C ASN A 102 12.70 -1.59 -9.64
N GLU A 103 11.71 -1.19 -8.85
CA GLU A 103 10.30 -1.37 -9.13
C GLU A 103 9.60 -0.02 -9.26
N ASN A 104 8.44 -0.02 -9.90
CA ASN A 104 7.60 1.17 -10.03
C ASN A 104 6.20 0.87 -9.54
N VAL A 105 5.58 1.85 -8.89
CA VAL A 105 4.17 1.80 -8.54
C VAL A 105 3.36 1.95 -9.83
N THR A 106 2.49 1.00 -10.12
CA THR A 106 1.75 0.94 -11.39
C THR A 106 0.33 1.46 -11.31
N HIS A 107 -0.23 1.56 -10.11
CA HIS A 107 -1.63 1.98 -9.92
C HIS A 107 -1.85 2.52 -8.51
N ILE A 108 -3.01 3.15 -8.32
CA ILE A 108 -3.45 3.68 -7.02
C ILE A 108 -4.85 3.12 -6.76
N LYS A 109 -5.05 2.59 -5.56
CA LYS A 109 -6.34 2.09 -5.08
C LYS A 109 -6.59 2.66 -3.69
N PRO A 110 -7.41 3.72 -3.55
CA PRO A 110 -7.69 4.34 -2.26
C PRO A 110 -8.45 3.43 -1.31
#